data_593e78cb65fe46880bb39f878330f2c2
#
_entry.id   593e78cb65fe46880bb39f878330f2c2
#
_cell.length_a   1.000
_cell.length_b   1.000
_cell.length_c   1.000
_cell.angle_alpha   90.00
_cell.angle_beta   90.00
_cell.angle_gamma   90.00
#
_symmetry.space_group_name_H-M   'P 1'
#
loop_
_entity.id
_entity.type
_entity.pdbx_description
1 polymer ?
#
loop_
_entity_poly.entity_id
_entity_poly.type
_entity_poly.pdbx_seq_one_letter_code
_entity_poly.pdbx_strand_id
1 'polypeptide(L)'
;GTITDASGRTLSGQTTEAFYNSLRHAKPLTFGLNCALGPKELRQYVEQLSKISETYVSVHPNAGLPNAFGGYDLGAEDMAAHLKEWAESGFVNIIGGCCGTTPEHIKAFAEAVKNIPPRKLPQIKTAMRLSGLEPLNIDDESLFVNVGERNNVTGSAKFKRLIKEDKFAEAIEIAIDQVENGAQVIDVNMDEALLDSKKCMTRFLNIMATEPDAAKVPVMIDSSKWEVIEAGLQSVQ
;
A
#
# COMPACT_ATOMS: atom_id res chain seq x y z
N GLY A 1 -3.16 6.30 -6.29
CA GLY A 1 -3.88 5.37 -5.41
C GLY A 1 -5.16 5.97 -4.85
N THR A 2 -6.00 5.14 -4.31
CA THR A 2 -7.29 5.53 -3.75
C THR A 2 -7.40 5.01 -2.32
N ILE A 3 -7.60 5.93 -1.36
CA ILE A 3 -8.02 5.59 0.00
C ILE A 3 -9.54 5.47 -0.03
N THR A 4 -10.06 4.28 0.22
CA THR A 4 -11.45 3.95 -0.11
C THR A 4 -12.48 4.42 0.92
N ASP A 5 -12.06 4.61 2.16
CA ASP A 5 -12.95 4.99 3.26
C ASP A 5 -12.20 5.60 4.46
N ALA A 6 -12.93 5.84 5.52
CA ALA A 6 -12.38 6.42 6.75
C ALA A 6 -11.37 5.52 7.50
N SER A 7 -11.22 4.25 7.12
CA SER A 7 -10.17 3.38 7.69
C SER A 7 -8.77 3.78 7.26
N GLY A 8 -8.65 4.59 6.20
CA GLY A 8 -7.37 5.06 5.68
C GLY A 8 -6.63 4.03 4.83
N ARG A 9 -7.36 3.06 4.30
CA ARG A 9 -6.78 1.97 3.52
C ARG A 9 -7.19 2.02 2.05
N THR A 10 -6.34 1.48 1.20
CA THR A 10 -6.69 1.18 -0.20
C THR A 10 -7.72 0.04 -0.25
N LEU A 11 -8.31 -0.20 -1.42
CA LEU A 11 -9.26 -1.31 -1.59
C LEU A 11 -8.63 -2.67 -1.28
N SER A 12 -7.32 -2.82 -1.51
CA SER A 12 -6.55 -4.02 -1.17
C SER A 12 -6.14 -4.09 0.31
N GLY A 13 -6.53 -3.11 1.12
CA GLY A 13 -6.30 -3.10 2.57
C GLY A 13 -5.01 -2.41 3.04
N GLN A 14 -4.16 -1.93 2.13
CA GLN A 14 -2.90 -1.27 2.50
C GLN A 14 -3.11 0.13 3.08
N THR A 15 -2.32 0.47 4.10
CA THR A 15 -2.16 1.86 4.55
C THR A 15 -1.46 2.70 3.48
N THR A 16 -1.51 4.02 3.60
CA THR A 16 -0.84 4.95 2.67
C THR A 16 0.66 4.66 2.56
N GLU A 17 1.34 4.39 3.67
CA GLU A 17 2.78 4.11 3.65
C GLU A 17 3.09 2.72 3.09
N ALA A 18 2.30 1.69 3.42
CA ALA A 18 2.45 0.37 2.83
C ALA A 18 2.29 0.42 1.31
N PHE A 19 1.27 1.12 0.83
CA PHE A 19 1.05 1.37 -0.60
C PHE A 19 2.26 2.09 -1.24
N TYR A 20 2.81 3.10 -0.59
CA TYR A 20 4.02 3.78 -1.08
C TYR A 20 5.21 2.84 -1.14
N ASN A 21 5.47 2.06 -0.08
CA ASN A 21 6.58 1.10 -0.02
C ASN A 21 6.49 0.05 -1.12
N SER A 22 5.28 -0.48 -1.38
CA SER A 22 5.04 -1.48 -2.43
C SER A 22 5.41 -0.99 -3.84
N LEU A 23 5.19 0.29 -4.13
CA LEU A 23 5.31 0.81 -5.49
C LEU A 23 6.53 1.70 -5.74
N ARG A 24 7.27 2.11 -4.68
CA ARG A 24 8.39 3.05 -4.84
C ARG A 24 9.52 2.51 -5.72
N HIS A 25 9.69 1.17 -5.78
CA HIS A 25 10.70 0.52 -6.63
C HIS A 25 10.49 0.79 -8.13
N ALA A 26 9.25 1.08 -8.56
CA ALA A 26 8.94 1.46 -9.94
C ALA A 26 9.46 2.86 -10.30
N LYS A 27 9.98 3.63 -9.32
CA LYS A 27 10.51 5.00 -9.48
C LYS A 27 9.57 5.91 -10.28
N PRO A 28 8.28 6.02 -9.89
CA PRO A 28 7.33 6.86 -10.61
C PRO A 28 7.75 8.32 -10.53
N LEU A 29 7.42 9.12 -11.55
CA LEU A 29 7.63 10.58 -11.51
C LEU A 29 6.79 11.24 -10.41
N THR A 30 5.56 10.77 -10.24
CA THR A 30 4.63 11.26 -9.23
C THR A 30 4.03 10.10 -8.45
N PHE A 31 3.77 10.35 -7.16
CA PHE A 31 2.98 9.48 -6.31
C PHE A 31 1.79 10.26 -5.79
N GLY A 32 0.60 9.67 -5.74
CA GLY A 32 -0.54 10.48 -5.38
C GLY A 32 -1.78 9.72 -4.97
N LEU A 33 -2.73 10.50 -4.45
CA LEU A 33 -4.02 10.02 -3.98
C LEU A 33 -5.14 10.70 -4.77
N ASN A 34 -6.18 9.94 -5.10
CA ASN A 34 -7.34 10.45 -5.82
C ASN A 34 -8.62 9.72 -5.43
N CYS A 35 -9.75 10.39 -5.65
CA CYS A 35 -11.10 9.82 -5.56
C CYS A 35 -11.48 9.33 -4.15
N ALA A 36 -12.64 8.71 -4.03
CA ALA A 36 -13.33 8.16 -2.85
C ALA A 36 -13.64 9.20 -1.77
N LEU A 37 -12.66 9.96 -1.32
CA LEU A 37 -12.78 10.95 -0.25
C LEU A 37 -12.77 12.38 -0.78
N GLY A 38 -13.41 13.28 -0.02
CA GLY A 38 -13.29 14.71 -0.20
C GLY A 38 -11.98 15.26 0.35
N PRO A 39 -11.70 16.56 0.15
CA PRO A 39 -10.43 17.15 0.58
C PRO A 39 -10.25 17.09 2.10
N LYS A 40 -11.29 17.26 2.87
CA LYS A 40 -11.22 17.24 4.34
C LYS A 40 -10.72 15.90 4.87
N GLU A 41 -11.30 14.82 4.40
CA GLU A 41 -10.97 13.46 4.82
C GLU A 41 -9.61 13.01 4.27
N LEU A 42 -9.26 13.43 3.05
CA LEU A 42 -8.04 13.03 2.38
C LEU A 42 -6.78 13.72 2.95
N ARG A 43 -6.94 14.88 3.59
CA ARG A 43 -5.83 15.73 4.05
C ARG A 43 -4.75 14.99 4.83
N GLN A 44 -5.12 14.20 5.81
CA GLN A 44 -4.17 13.48 6.67
C GLN A 44 -3.27 12.51 5.88
N TYR A 45 -3.82 11.85 4.87
CA TYR A 45 -3.08 10.89 4.02
C TYR A 45 -2.17 11.61 3.03
N VAL A 46 -2.59 12.78 2.54
CA VAL A 46 -1.75 13.65 1.71
C VAL A 46 -0.57 14.17 2.52
N GLU A 47 -0.80 14.61 3.75
CA GLU A 47 0.26 15.03 4.68
C GLU A 47 1.25 13.90 4.95
N GLN A 48 0.75 12.68 5.25
CA GLN A 48 1.60 11.51 5.46
C GLN A 48 2.45 11.23 4.22
N LEU A 49 1.82 11.15 3.04
CA LEU A 49 2.50 10.90 1.78
C LEU A 49 3.56 11.97 1.47
N SER A 50 3.26 13.23 1.78
CA SER A 50 4.19 14.34 1.55
C SER A 50 5.50 14.21 2.35
N LYS A 51 5.46 13.57 3.51
CA LYS A 51 6.62 13.38 4.39
C LYS A 51 7.49 12.20 3.96
N ILE A 52 6.93 11.18 3.32
CA ILE A 52 7.63 9.93 2.98
C ILE A 52 7.99 9.81 1.51
N SER A 53 7.33 10.56 0.62
CA SER A 53 7.55 10.45 -0.83
C SER A 53 8.81 11.16 -1.30
N GLU A 54 9.71 10.43 -1.93
CA GLU A 54 10.90 10.93 -2.63
C GLU A 54 10.57 11.51 -4.02
N THR A 55 9.32 11.36 -4.47
CA THR A 55 8.83 11.83 -5.77
C THR A 55 7.83 12.96 -5.60
N TYR A 56 7.39 13.57 -6.70
CA TYR A 56 6.36 14.60 -6.64
C TYR A 56 5.04 14.02 -6.16
N VAL A 57 4.32 14.79 -5.33
CA VAL A 57 3.00 14.39 -4.80
C VAL A 57 1.89 15.02 -5.64
N SER A 58 0.97 14.17 -6.13
CA SER A 58 -0.21 14.59 -6.86
C SER A 58 -1.50 14.23 -6.12
N VAL A 59 -2.50 15.12 -6.15
CA VAL A 59 -3.75 14.93 -5.40
C VAL A 59 -4.97 15.34 -6.22
N HIS A 60 -6.00 14.48 -6.19
CA HIS A 60 -7.24 14.67 -6.95
C HIS A 60 -8.44 14.20 -6.10
N PRO A 61 -8.85 14.96 -5.07
CA PRO A 61 -10.00 14.62 -4.24
C PRO A 61 -11.32 14.79 -5.00
N ASN A 62 -12.37 14.15 -4.50
CA ASN A 62 -13.73 14.41 -4.95
C ASN A 62 -14.20 15.80 -4.45
N ALA A 63 -15.21 16.38 -5.10
CA ALA A 63 -15.85 17.61 -4.65
C ALA A 63 -16.75 17.35 -3.40
N GLY A 64 -16.12 16.89 -2.31
CA GLY A 64 -16.76 16.41 -1.10
C GLY A 64 -17.09 14.93 -1.13
N LEU A 65 -17.93 14.48 -0.20
CA LEU A 65 -18.50 13.12 -0.20
C LEU A 65 -19.79 13.10 -1.04
N PRO A 66 -20.14 11.93 -1.63
CA PRO A 66 -21.39 11.82 -2.37
C PRO A 66 -22.60 12.05 -1.44
N ASN A 67 -23.56 12.86 -1.90
CA ASN A 67 -24.83 13.09 -1.21
C ASN A 67 -25.81 11.89 -1.40
N ALA A 68 -26.99 11.96 -0.78
CA ALA A 68 -28.01 10.90 -0.85
C ALA A 68 -28.49 10.59 -2.29
N PHE A 69 -28.26 11.48 -3.24
CA PHE A 69 -28.62 11.33 -4.65
C PHE A 69 -27.43 10.96 -5.53
N GLY A 70 -26.25 10.69 -4.93
CA GLY A 70 -25.00 10.38 -5.64
C GLY A 70 -24.30 11.58 -6.27
N GLY A 71 -24.78 12.80 -6.01
CA GLY A 71 -24.12 14.06 -6.43
C GLY A 71 -23.03 14.50 -5.45
N TYR A 72 -22.32 15.57 -5.82
CA TYR A 72 -21.25 16.16 -5.03
C TYR A 72 -21.53 17.65 -4.83
N ASP A 73 -21.48 18.13 -3.60
CA ASP A 73 -22.00 19.46 -3.23
C ASP A 73 -20.93 20.47 -2.79
N LEU A 74 -19.65 20.06 -2.73
CA LEU A 74 -18.58 20.98 -2.36
C LEU A 74 -18.27 21.93 -3.53
N GLY A 75 -18.52 23.23 -3.30
CA GLY A 75 -18.32 24.27 -4.31
C GLY A 75 -16.86 24.53 -4.66
N ALA A 76 -16.64 25.19 -5.79
CA ALA A 76 -15.30 25.45 -6.32
C ALA A 76 -14.41 26.27 -5.37
N GLU A 77 -14.94 27.31 -4.73
CA GLU A 77 -14.20 28.15 -3.79
C GLU A 77 -13.83 27.40 -2.50
N ASP A 78 -14.78 26.63 -1.94
CA ASP A 78 -14.52 25.86 -0.74
C ASP A 78 -13.48 24.76 -0.99
N MET A 79 -13.58 24.07 -2.12
CA MET A 79 -12.60 23.05 -2.50
C MET A 79 -11.22 23.67 -2.77
N ALA A 80 -11.18 24.83 -3.44
CA ALA A 80 -9.94 25.57 -3.67
C ALA A 80 -9.27 26.02 -2.36
N ALA A 81 -10.03 26.38 -1.33
CA ALA A 81 -9.50 26.74 -0.02
C ALA A 81 -8.74 25.58 0.63
N HIS A 82 -9.28 24.35 0.56
CA HIS A 82 -8.58 23.15 1.05
C HIS A 82 -7.28 22.88 0.28
N LEU A 83 -7.32 22.92 -1.04
CA LEU A 83 -6.13 22.66 -1.87
C LEU A 83 -5.07 23.75 -1.71
N LYS A 84 -5.48 24.99 -1.49
CA LYS A 84 -4.58 26.09 -1.15
C LYS A 84 -3.86 25.84 0.16
N GLU A 85 -4.56 25.41 1.20
CA GLU A 85 -3.98 25.06 2.49
C GLU A 85 -2.93 23.95 2.34
N TRP A 86 -3.19 22.91 1.53
CA TRP A 86 -2.20 21.85 1.26
C TRP A 86 -0.96 22.37 0.52
N ALA A 87 -1.16 23.29 -0.42
CA ALA A 87 -0.04 23.92 -1.14
C ALA A 87 0.78 24.83 -0.21
N GLU A 88 0.14 25.65 0.62
CA GLU A 88 0.80 26.52 1.62
C GLU A 88 1.55 25.69 2.68
N SER A 89 1.03 24.52 3.06
CA SER A 89 1.67 23.56 3.96
C SER A 89 2.83 22.80 3.29
N GLY A 90 3.04 22.97 1.98
CA GLY A 90 4.10 22.28 1.24
C GLY A 90 3.86 20.79 1.05
N PHE A 91 2.61 20.34 0.93
CA PHE A 91 2.27 18.93 0.80
C PHE A 91 2.24 18.43 -0.65
N VAL A 92 2.02 19.31 -1.62
CA VAL A 92 1.64 18.94 -2.98
C VAL A 92 2.49 19.61 -4.06
N ASN A 93 2.61 18.93 -5.20
CA ASN A 93 3.26 19.45 -6.40
C ASN A 93 2.26 19.57 -7.55
N ILE A 94 1.26 18.69 -7.60
CA ILE A 94 0.23 18.66 -8.62
C ILE A 94 -1.12 18.56 -7.91
N ILE A 95 -2.05 19.42 -8.28
CA ILE A 95 -3.39 19.42 -7.77
C ILE A 95 -4.41 19.31 -8.90
N GLY A 96 -5.52 18.68 -8.61
CA GLY A 96 -6.67 18.57 -9.49
C GLY A 96 -7.89 18.15 -8.70
N GLY A 97 -8.85 17.58 -9.38
CA GLY A 97 -10.05 17.02 -8.78
C GLY A 97 -10.46 15.75 -9.45
N CYS A 98 -11.43 15.04 -8.85
CA CYS A 98 -12.01 13.81 -9.34
C CYS A 98 -13.53 13.96 -9.44
N CYS A 99 -14.32 13.08 -8.84
CA CYS A 99 -15.77 13.10 -8.96
C CYS A 99 -16.38 14.44 -8.47
N GLY A 100 -17.34 14.94 -9.25
CA GLY A 100 -17.99 16.23 -8.97
C GLY A 100 -17.20 17.48 -9.35
N THR A 101 -15.96 17.36 -9.82
CA THR A 101 -15.13 18.48 -10.23
C THR A 101 -15.54 19.00 -11.61
N THR A 102 -15.70 20.30 -11.75
CA THR A 102 -16.07 21.01 -12.98
C THR A 102 -14.93 21.94 -13.44
N PRO A 103 -15.01 22.53 -14.64
CA PRO A 103 -14.04 23.52 -15.08
C PRO A 103 -13.90 24.73 -14.13
N GLU A 104 -14.98 25.12 -13.43
CA GLU A 104 -14.97 26.22 -12.45
C GLU A 104 -14.09 25.85 -11.25
N HIS A 105 -14.15 24.60 -10.78
CA HIS A 105 -13.26 24.10 -9.73
C HIS A 105 -11.80 24.21 -10.14
N ILE A 106 -11.45 23.72 -11.33
CA ILE A 106 -10.06 23.75 -11.84
C ILE A 106 -9.56 25.20 -11.96
N LYS A 107 -10.41 26.12 -12.42
CA LYS A 107 -10.07 27.53 -12.48
C LYS A 107 -9.79 28.10 -11.09
N ALA A 108 -10.66 27.82 -10.13
CA ALA A 108 -10.49 28.27 -8.73
C ALA A 108 -9.18 27.69 -8.13
N PHE A 109 -8.86 26.41 -8.38
CA PHE A 109 -7.60 25.81 -7.93
C PHE A 109 -6.38 26.54 -8.52
N ALA A 110 -6.38 26.78 -9.84
CA ALA A 110 -5.27 27.45 -10.51
C ALA A 110 -5.01 28.86 -9.95
N GLU A 111 -6.07 29.64 -9.71
CA GLU A 111 -5.94 30.97 -9.11
C GLU A 111 -5.50 30.91 -7.64
N ALA A 112 -6.04 29.94 -6.87
CA ALA A 112 -5.72 29.81 -5.44
C ALA A 112 -4.25 29.49 -5.17
N VAL A 113 -3.58 28.74 -6.06
CA VAL A 113 -2.18 28.30 -5.86
C VAL A 113 -1.17 29.05 -6.72
N LYS A 114 -1.58 29.99 -7.54
CA LYS A 114 -0.78 30.70 -8.55
C LYS A 114 0.56 31.22 -8.05
N ASN A 115 0.63 31.68 -6.82
CA ASN A 115 1.82 32.28 -6.22
C ASN A 115 2.42 31.42 -5.10
N ILE A 116 1.98 30.19 -4.94
CA ILE A 116 2.48 29.28 -3.90
C ILE A 116 3.57 28.38 -4.51
N PRO A 117 4.76 28.32 -3.90
CA PRO A 117 5.81 27.44 -4.41
C PRO A 117 5.41 25.97 -4.25
N PRO A 118 5.83 25.09 -5.19
CA PRO A 118 5.56 23.68 -5.07
C PRO A 118 6.29 23.05 -3.88
N ARG A 119 5.79 21.92 -3.41
CA ARG A 119 6.44 21.11 -2.38
C ARG A 119 7.90 20.83 -2.74
N LYS A 120 8.79 21.02 -1.80
CA LYS A 120 10.19 20.60 -1.92
C LYS A 120 10.29 19.09 -1.64
N LEU A 121 11.09 18.37 -2.43
CA LEU A 121 11.33 16.96 -2.17
C LEU A 121 12.08 16.81 -0.84
N PRO A 122 11.61 15.97 0.09
CA PRO A 122 12.28 15.76 1.36
C PRO A 122 13.55 14.92 1.17
N GLN A 123 14.51 15.10 2.07
CA GLN A 123 15.62 14.16 2.20
C GLN A 123 15.15 13.00 3.08
N ILE A 124 15.01 11.83 2.48
CA ILE A 124 14.52 10.62 3.16
C ILE A 124 15.71 9.78 3.59
N LYS A 125 15.75 9.41 4.88
CA LYS A 125 16.78 8.50 5.42
C LYS A 125 16.75 7.16 4.68
N THR A 126 17.91 6.62 4.37
CA THR A 126 18.03 5.28 3.78
C THR A 126 17.50 4.24 4.74
N ALA A 127 16.62 3.36 4.27
CA ALA A 127 16.06 2.25 5.01
C ALA A 127 15.66 1.13 4.04
N MET A 128 15.64 -0.10 4.53
CA MET A 128 14.93 -1.18 3.82
C MET A 128 13.43 -0.96 4.06
N ARG A 129 12.67 -0.84 2.98
CA ARG A 129 11.24 -0.55 3.04
C ARG A 129 10.46 -1.71 2.48
N LEU A 130 9.77 -2.39 3.35
CA LEU A 130 8.94 -3.54 3.05
C LEU A 130 7.48 -3.21 3.36
N SER A 131 6.57 -4.03 2.86
CA SER A 131 5.14 -3.91 3.16
C SER A 131 4.40 -5.23 2.99
N GLY A 132 3.47 -5.46 3.90
CA GLY A 132 2.25 -6.19 3.65
C GLY A 132 1.11 -5.18 3.57
N LEU A 133 0.02 -5.37 4.31
CA LEU A 133 -1.01 -4.33 4.50
C LEU A 133 -0.48 -3.18 5.37
N GLU A 134 0.50 -3.46 6.23
CA GLU A 134 1.21 -2.49 7.05
C GLU A 134 2.65 -2.29 6.52
N PRO A 135 3.25 -1.10 6.71
CA PRO A 135 4.64 -0.87 6.34
C PRO A 135 5.58 -1.53 7.35
N LEU A 136 6.72 -2.01 6.89
CA LEU A 136 7.87 -2.38 7.71
C LEU A 136 9.12 -1.68 7.17
N ASN A 137 9.60 -0.67 7.91
CA ASN A 137 10.84 0.04 7.59
C ASN A 137 11.93 -0.42 8.55
N ILE A 138 13.07 -0.82 8.00
CA ILE A 138 14.22 -1.29 8.76
C ILE A 138 15.40 -0.35 8.48
N ASP A 139 15.88 0.29 9.51
CA ASP A 139 17.00 1.25 9.47
C ASP A 139 17.96 1.01 10.65
N ASP A 140 18.92 1.93 10.84
CA ASP A 140 19.96 1.81 11.88
C ASP A 140 19.43 1.86 13.31
N GLU A 141 18.19 2.33 13.51
CA GLU A 141 17.54 2.42 14.82
C GLU A 141 16.59 1.22 15.08
N SER A 142 16.39 0.39 14.06
CA SER A 142 15.51 -0.79 14.16
C SER A 142 16.12 -1.86 15.05
N LEU A 143 15.29 -2.45 15.90
CA LEU A 143 15.65 -3.62 16.69
C LEU A 143 15.71 -4.88 15.82
N PHE A 144 15.99 -6.01 16.45
CA PHE A 144 16.00 -7.31 15.79
C PHE A 144 14.66 -7.60 15.10
N VAL A 145 14.71 -8.04 13.84
CA VAL A 145 13.53 -8.38 13.04
C VAL A 145 13.36 -9.90 12.98
N ASN A 146 12.19 -10.37 13.43
CA ASN A 146 11.85 -11.78 13.42
C ASN A 146 11.26 -12.20 12.07
N VAL A 147 11.85 -13.22 11.45
CA VAL A 147 11.34 -13.88 10.25
C VAL A 147 10.67 -15.20 10.63
N GLY A 148 9.43 -15.39 10.22
CA GLY A 148 8.69 -16.63 10.43
C GLY A 148 8.98 -17.64 9.32
N GLU A 149 9.54 -18.77 9.68
CA GLU A 149 10.08 -19.82 8.77
C GLU A 149 9.21 -21.09 8.68
N ARG A 150 7.96 -21.05 9.16
CA ARG A 150 7.11 -22.25 9.21
C ARG A 150 6.28 -22.49 7.94
N ASN A 151 6.24 -21.52 7.01
CA ASN A 151 5.63 -21.69 5.70
C ASN A 151 6.63 -22.18 4.63
N ASN A 152 7.51 -23.07 5.05
CA ASN A 152 8.58 -23.67 4.26
C ASN A 152 8.39 -25.18 4.18
N VAL A 153 8.18 -25.72 2.96
CA VAL A 153 7.93 -27.16 2.74
C VAL A 153 9.12 -28.05 3.06
N THR A 154 10.33 -27.50 3.11
CA THR A 154 11.54 -28.23 3.54
C THR A 154 11.72 -28.15 5.06
N GLY A 155 11.40 -27.02 5.68
CA GLY A 155 11.61 -26.76 7.09
C GLY A 155 10.44 -27.14 8.02
N SER A 156 9.24 -27.37 7.48
CA SER A 156 8.02 -27.66 8.25
C SER A 156 7.28 -28.89 7.72
N ALA A 157 7.34 -29.99 8.43
CA ALA A 157 6.63 -31.22 8.06
C ALA A 157 5.10 -31.03 8.04
N LYS A 158 4.54 -30.21 8.96
CA LYS A 158 3.12 -29.87 8.98
C LYS A 158 2.72 -29.10 7.72
N PHE A 159 3.45 -28.03 7.39
CA PHE A 159 3.18 -27.23 6.20
C PHE A 159 3.29 -28.04 4.92
N LYS A 160 4.38 -28.80 4.76
CA LYS A 160 4.59 -29.71 3.63
C LYS A 160 3.42 -30.66 3.42
N ARG A 161 2.93 -31.30 4.49
CA ARG A 161 1.79 -32.20 4.42
C ARG A 161 0.54 -31.48 3.93
N LEU A 162 0.21 -30.31 4.49
CA LEU A 162 -0.97 -29.55 4.12
C LEU A 162 -0.94 -29.12 2.65
N ILE A 163 0.20 -28.66 2.15
CA ILE A 163 0.35 -28.28 0.74
C ILE A 163 0.18 -29.52 -0.16
N LYS A 164 0.78 -30.69 0.18
CA LYS A 164 0.63 -31.92 -0.59
C LYS A 164 -0.80 -32.48 -0.58
N GLU A 165 -1.55 -32.26 0.49
CA GLU A 165 -2.95 -32.67 0.62
C GLU A 165 -3.94 -31.63 0.04
N ASP A 166 -3.46 -30.58 -0.62
CA ASP A 166 -4.25 -29.48 -1.18
C ASP A 166 -5.04 -28.66 -0.12
N LYS A 167 -4.60 -28.67 1.15
CA LYS A 167 -5.22 -28.01 2.30
C LYS A 167 -4.65 -26.62 2.53
N PHE A 168 -4.74 -25.75 1.54
CA PHE A 168 -4.17 -24.41 1.60
C PHE A 168 -4.80 -23.54 2.68
N ALA A 169 -6.10 -23.63 2.90
CA ALA A 169 -6.77 -22.87 3.97
C ALA A 169 -6.20 -23.22 5.36
N GLU A 170 -5.98 -24.51 5.66
CA GLU A 170 -5.33 -24.93 6.91
C GLU A 170 -3.85 -24.51 6.96
N ALA A 171 -3.19 -24.38 5.81
CA ALA A 171 -1.79 -23.94 5.74
C ALA A 171 -1.62 -22.46 6.06
N ILE A 172 -2.62 -21.61 5.79
CA ILE A 172 -2.63 -20.18 6.16
C ILE A 172 -2.66 -19.98 7.68
N GLU A 173 -3.31 -20.85 8.43
CA GLU A 173 -3.31 -20.79 9.90
C GLU A 173 -1.88 -20.82 10.48
N ILE A 174 -0.93 -21.43 9.77
CA ILE A 174 0.48 -21.42 10.16
C ILE A 174 1.10 -20.02 9.98
N ALA A 175 0.70 -19.27 8.96
CA ALA A 175 1.17 -17.89 8.78
C ALA A 175 0.58 -16.97 9.85
N ILE A 176 -0.72 -17.10 10.13
CA ILE A 176 -1.43 -16.34 11.17
C ILE A 176 -0.76 -16.58 12.53
N ASP A 177 -0.56 -17.83 12.92
CA ASP A 177 0.09 -18.20 14.18
C ASP A 177 1.49 -17.57 14.34
N GLN A 178 2.29 -17.55 13.27
CA GLN A 178 3.61 -16.92 13.30
C GLN A 178 3.51 -15.40 13.51
N VAL A 179 2.59 -14.73 12.82
CA VAL A 179 2.38 -13.27 12.95
C VAL A 179 1.87 -12.93 14.35
N GLU A 180 0.93 -13.68 14.89
CA GLU A 180 0.42 -13.52 16.25
C GLU A 180 1.51 -13.71 17.31
N ASN A 181 2.48 -14.58 17.04
CA ASN A 181 3.64 -14.83 17.90
C ASN A 181 4.86 -13.94 17.60
N GLY A 182 4.68 -12.87 16.83
CA GLY A 182 5.66 -11.78 16.67
C GLY A 182 6.56 -11.88 15.45
N ALA A 183 6.23 -12.68 14.44
CA ALA A 183 6.90 -12.61 13.15
C ALA A 183 6.56 -11.26 12.47
N GLN A 184 7.60 -10.58 12.01
CA GLN A 184 7.49 -9.29 11.31
C GLN A 184 7.63 -9.46 9.78
N VAL A 185 8.11 -10.62 9.36
CA VAL A 185 8.21 -11.07 7.97
C VAL A 185 7.85 -12.55 7.94
N ILE A 186 7.14 -13.01 6.93
CA ILE A 186 6.86 -14.44 6.70
C ILE A 186 7.67 -14.93 5.51
N ASP A 187 8.52 -15.92 5.74
CA ASP A 187 9.20 -16.67 4.66
C ASP A 187 8.27 -17.73 4.08
N VAL A 188 8.19 -17.78 2.75
CA VAL A 188 7.39 -18.78 2.02
C VAL A 188 8.26 -19.51 1.03
N ASN A 189 8.41 -20.84 1.22
CA ASN A 189 9.16 -21.72 0.35
C ASN A 189 8.31 -22.93 -0.06
N MET A 190 8.23 -23.17 -1.38
CA MET A 190 7.48 -24.27 -2.00
C MET A 190 8.40 -25.26 -2.75
N ASP A 191 9.71 -25.28 -2.47
CA ASP A 191 10.70 -26.12 -3.16
C ASP A 191 10.62 -27.58 -2.69
N GLU A 192 9.81 -28.35 -3.37
CA GLU A 192 9.66 -29.81 -3.18
C GLU A 192 9.57 -30.50 -4.54
N ALA A 193 10.34 -31.59 -4.72
CA ALA A 193 10.50 -32.28 -6.01
C ALA A 193 9.19 -32.80 -6.65
N LEU A 194 8.18 -33.08 -5.82
CA LEU A 194 6.89 -33.62 -6.28
C LEU A 194 5.77 -32.57 -6.33
N LEU A 195 6.10 -31.31 -6.13
CA LEU A 195 5.15 -30.19 -6.22
C LEU A 195 5.41 -29.37 -7.49
N ASP A 196 4.34 -28.84 -8.06
CA ASP A 196 4.41 -27.67 -8.94
C ASP A 196 4.62 -26.42 -8.06
N SER A 197 5.88 -26.15 -7.73
CA SER A 197 6.26 -25.08 -6.81
C SER A 197 5.72 -23.72 -7.25
N LYS A 198 5.73 -23.41 -8.55
CA LYS A 198 5.21 -22.18 -9.12
C LYS A 198 3.72 -22.01 -8.84
N LYS A 199 2.93 -23.04 -9.14
CA LYS A 199 1.49 -23.05 -8.92
C LYS A 199 1.15 -22.98 -7.43
N CYS A 200 1.89 -23.73 -6.60
CA CYS A 200 1.67 -23.73 -5.15
C CYS A 200 2.00 -22.37 -4.53
N MET A 201 3.10 -21.73 -4.94
CA MET A 201 3.49 -20.38 -4.49
C MET A 201 2.41 -19.37 -4.82
N THR A 202 2.01 -19.27 -6.08
CA THR A 202 0.95 -18.35 -6.54
C THR A 202 -0.35 -18.56 -5.77
N ARG A 203 -0.79 -19.82 -5.62
CA ARG A 203 -2.04 -20.14 -4.95
C ARG A 203 -2.01 -19.79 -3.45
N PHE A 204 -0.92 -20.14 -2.77
CA PHE A 204 -0.75 -19.85 -1.35
C PHE A 204 -0.77 -18.36 -1.08
N LEU A 205 -0.02 -17.57 -1.86
CA LEU A 205 0.06 -16.12 -1.70
C LEU A 205 -1.29 -15.43 -2.02
N ASN A 206 -2.01 -15.89 -3.04
CA ASN A 206 -3.34 -15.38 -3.35
C ASN A 206 -4.35 -15.62 -2.22
N ILE A 207 -4.29 -16.79 -1.56
CA ILE A 207 -5.14 -17.07 -0.39
C ILE A 207 -4.67 -16.22 0.79
N MET A 208 -3.36 -16.13 1.04
CA MET A 208 -2.78 -15.31 2.10
C MET A 208 -3.21 -13.84 1.99
N ALA A 209 -3.30 -13.31 0.77
CA ALA A 209 -3.73 -11.94 0.52
C ALA A 209 -5.20 -11.68 0.94
N THR A 210 -6.02 -12.71 1.09
CA THR A 210 -7.41 -12.59 1.56
C THR A 210 -7.54 -12.69 3.09
N GLU A 211 -6.44 -12.98 3.78
CA GLU A 211 -6.40 -13.14 5.24
C GLU A 211 -5.62 -11.97 5.88
N PRO A 212 -6.31 -10.92 6.36
CA PRO A 212 -5.67 -9.71 6.87
C PRO A 212 -4.66 -9.96 7.99
N ASP A 213 -4.91 -10.95 8.85
CA ASP A 213 -4.03 -11.28 9.97
C ASP A 213 -2.69 -11.86 9.54
N ALA A 214 -2.64 -12.55 8.40
CA ALA A 214 -1.40 -13.01 7.78
C ALA A 214 -0.80 -11.93 6.85
N ALA A 215 -1.64 -11.26 6.04
CA ALA A 215 -1.20 -10.32 5.02
C ALA A 215 -0.67 -8.98 5.57
N LYS A 216 -0.86 -8.67 6.86
CA LYS A 216 -0.39 -7.40 7.45
C LYS A 216 1.13 -7.25 7.44
N VAL A 217 1.90 -8.35 7.42
CA VAL A 217 3.36 -8.32 7.36
C VAL A 217 3.89 -8.61 5.94
N PRO A 218 5.09 -8.13 5.59
CA PRO A 218 5.70 -8.46 4.31
C PRO A 218 6.03 -9.94 4.18
N VAL A 219 6.04 -10.43 2.94
CA VAL A 219 6.40 -11.81 2.59
C VAL A 219 7.79 -11.85 1.97
N MET A 220 8.62 -12.78 2.43
CA MET A 220 9.87 -13.17 1.80
C MET A 220 9.60 -14.35 0.87
N ILE A 221 9.78 -14.16 -0.42
CA ILE A 221 9.62 -15.22 -1.43
C ILE A 221 10.92 -15.98 -1.53
N ASP A 222 10.94 -17.22 -1.07
CA ASP A 222 12.13 -18.08 -1.08
C ASP A 222 11.99 -19.25 -2.05
N SER A 223 12.92 -19.37 -2.98
CA SER A 223 13.06 -20.51 -3.86
C SER A 223 14.45 -20.57 -4.48
N SER A 224 14.91 -21.77 -4.78
CA SER A 224 16.12 -22.02 -5.60
C SER A 224 15.89 -21.78 -7.11
N LYS A 225 14.63 -21.55 -7.53
CA LYS A 225 14.24 -21.40 -8.93
C LYS A 225 13.68 -20.01 -9.20
N TRP A 226 14.28 -19.30 -10.15
CA TRP A 226 13.85 -17.95 -10.50
C TRP A 226 12.37 -17.87 -10.93
N GLU A 227 11.89 -18.83 -11.72
CA GLU A 227 10.50 -18.86 -12.18
C GLU A 227 9.48 -18.98 -11.04
N VAL A 228 9.88 -19.53 -9.88
CA VAL A 228 9.04 -19.60 -8.68
C VAL A 228 9.07 -18.25 -7.95
N ILE A 229 10.27 -17.66 -7.81
CA ILE A 229 10.43 -16.31 -7.24
C ILE A 229 9.63 -15.28 -8.04
N GLU A 230 9.78 -15.28 -9.36
CA GLU A 230 9.04 -14.36 -10.25
C GLU A 230 7.52 -14.50 -10.08
N ALA A 231 7.00 -15.74 -10.05
CA ALA A 231 5.58 -15.98 -9.83
C ALA A 231 5.11 -15.52 -8.45
N GLY A 232 5.94 -15.70 -7.42
CA GLY A 232 5.67 -15.18 -6.08
C GLY A 232 5.62 -13.66 -6.04
N LEU A 233 6.62 -12.98 -6.63
CA LEU A 233 6.67 -11.51 -6.72
C LEU A 233 5.49 -10.92 -7.48
N GLN A 234 4.94 -11.64 -8.47
CA GLN A 234 3.73 -11.23 -9.20
C GLN A 234 2.42 -11.47 -8.41
N SER A 235 2.49 -12.17 -7.28
CA SER A 235 1.34 -12.56 -6.46
C SER A 235 1.24 -11.82 -5.13
N VAL A 236 2.22 -10.99 -4.79
CA VAL A 236 2.22 -10.13 -3.59
C VAL A 236 1.92 -8.68 -3.95
N GLN A 237 1.48 -7.91 -2.93
CA GLN A 237 1.16 -6.48 -3.08
C GLN A 237 2.39 -5.60 -2.91
#